data_2cf6ea72c2f99fab2848cc33fc199c25
#
_entry.id   2cf6ea72c2f99fab2848cc33fc199c25
#
_cell.length_a   1.000
_cell.length_b   1.000
_cell.length_c   1.000
_cell.angle_alpha   90.00
_cell.angle_beta   90.00
_cell.angle_gamma   90.00
#
_symmetry.space_group_name_H-M   'P 1'
#
loop_
_entity.id
_entity.type
_entity.pdbx_description
1 polymer ?
#
loop_
_entity_poly.entity_id
_entity_poly.type
_entity_poly.pdbx_seq_one_letter_code
_entity_poly.pdbx_strand_id
1 'polypeptide(L)'
;MPGPQDHLAEQRRVPDQSRPREADQPNEARVRPDDLQARLERLPANHPSSPFRDDGTRKPPPPDLSDYELSLPDDPDSPTDPDLSAADQARTNPDGSWDWKGYHLTPEQSLMADQAHAKCLDAEGRDVNGAYGSRGLTPAMRQIEAKLEHSRLVEHTEKFAIKDPDRFKEKFAKLIIDRPGEDPSKLIHRINDGIRYTFIYDDAKYSSGVMELSETIGAAGYELYERRNSWVDSTKIYQGVNSTWRDHGNYVLFEVQIHTPTSWRAKQESHQYYALGHSLTSTPEQRANTARHQREIFSKVPIPPDVENVPSYRKEGW
;
A
#
# COMPACT_ATOMS: atom_id res chain seq x y z
N MET A 1 13.88 -84.77 25.12
CA MET A 1 14.55 -83.55 24.72
C MET A 1 13.48 -82.55 24.44
N PRO A 2 13.11 -81.61 25.34
CA PRO A 2 12.24 -80.49 25.03
C PRO A 2 13.07 -79.24 24.68
N GLY A 3 12.69 -78.52 23.62
CA GLY A 3 13.24 -77.27 23.25
C GLY A 3 12.67 -76.07 24.04
N PRO A 4 13.33 -74.91 24.04
CA PRO A 4 13.02 -73.82 24.94
C PRO A 4 11.83 -73.00 24.45
N GLN A 5 11.07 -72.50 25.41
CA GLN A 5 9.91 -71.63 25.26
C GLN A 5 10.38 -70.17 25.01
N ASP A 6 9.84 -69.56 23.96
CA ASP A 6 9.99 -68.15 23.69
C ASP A 6 9.11 -67.28 24.63
N HIS A 7 9.75 -66.45 25.46
CA HIS A 7 9.09 -65.35 26.18
C HIS A 7 9.10 -64.10 25.34
N LEU A 8 7.96 -63.77 24.75
CA LEU A 8 7.69 -62.44 24.16
C LEU A 8 7.55 -61.40 25.25
N ALA A 9 8.55 -60.60 25.41
CA ALA A 9 8.50 -59.41 26.27
C ALA A 9 7.72 -58.29 25.56
N GLU A 10 6.59 -57.96 26.13
CA GLU A 10 5.73 -56.87 25.74
C GLU A 10 6.41 -55.51 26.07
N GLN A 11 7.03 -54.86 25.07
CA GLN A 11 7.59 -53.53 25.23
C GLN A 11 6.46 -52.51 25.24
N ARG A 12 6.10 -52.03 26.40
CA ARG A 12 5.27 -50.82 26.60
C ARG A 12 6.02 -49.64 26.01
N ARG A 13 5.46 -49.04 24.94
CA ARG A 13 5.90 -47.76 24.39
C ARG A 13 5.57 -46.65 25.39
N VAL A 14 6.58 -46.05 25.97
CA VAL A 14 6.47 -44.79 26.70
C VAL A 14 6.22 -43.67 25.70
N PRO A 15 5.24 -42.79 25.88
CA PRO A 15 5.04 -41.63 24.98
C PRO A 15 6.21 -40.66 25.16
N ASP A 16 6.84 -40.30 24.05
CA ASP A 16 7.86 -39.24 23.97
C ASP A 16 7.24 -37.86 24.32
N GLN A 17 7.60 -37.32 25.49
CA GLN A 17 7.13 -36.04 26.01
C GLN A 17 8.02 -34.85 25.57
N SER A 18 8.88 -34.98 24.58
CA SER A 18 9.88 -33.97 24.22
C SER A 18 9.56 -33.12 22.98
N ARG A 19 8.31 -33.09 22.49
CA ARG A 19 7.90 -32.08 21.53
C ARG A 19 7.26 -30.91 22.29
N PRO A 20 7.82 -29.66 22.16
CA PRO A 20 7.09 -28.48 22.59
C PRO A 20 5.78 -28.43 21.80
N ARG A 21 4.65 -28.34 22.47
CA ARG A 21 3.39 -27.95 21.85
C ARG A 21 3.66 -26.61 21.20
N GLU A 22 3.55 -26.54 19.87
CA GLU A 22 3.37 -25.26 19.18
C GLU A 22 2.23 -24.54 19.93
N ALA A 23 2.58 -23.45 20.59
CA ALA A 23 1.59 -22.56 21.16
C ALA A 23 0.66 -22.16 20.02
N ASP A 24 -0.64 -22.40 20.18
CA ASP A 24 -1.69 -21.86 19.34
C ASP A 24 -1.44 -20.35 19.22
N GLN A 25 -0.79 -19.95 18.14
CA GLN A 25 -0.80 -18.54 17.75
C GLN A 25 -2.26 -18.22 17.44
N PRO A 26 -2.84 -17.18 18.05
CA PRO A 26 -4.19 -16.79 17.72
C PRO A 26 -4.23 -16.60 16.20
N ASN A 27 -5.13 -17.34 15.56
CA ASN A 27 -5.43 -17.21 14.14
C ASN A 27 -6.02 -15.80 13.94
N GLU A 28 -5.12 -14.81 13.73
CA GLU A 28 -5.51 -13.42 13.46
C GLU A 28 -6.26 -13.41 12.14
N ALA A 29 -7.58 -13.50 12.27
CA ALA A 29 -8.49 -13.61 11.15
C ALA A 29 -8.37 -12.39 10.25
N ARG A 30 -8.20 -12.62 8.94
CA ARG A 30 -8.35 -11.59 7.90
C ARG A 30 -9.62 -10.80 8.14
N VAL A 31 -9.54 -9.46 8.10
CA VAL A 31 -10.72 -8.61 8.14
C VAL A 31 -11.57 -8.94 6.92
N ARG A 32 -12.72 -9.55 7.14
CA ARG A 32 -13.67 -9.83 6.05
C ARG A 32 -14.50 -8.58 5.81
N PRO A 33 -14.93 -8.32 4.57
CA PRO A 33 -15.84 -7.22 4.28
C PRO A 33 -17.09 -7.19 5.17
N ASP A 34 -17.67 -8.36 5.44
CA ASP A 34 -18.82 -8.48 6.33
C ASP A 34 -18.46 -8.10 7.78
N ASP A 35 -17.26 -8.47 8.23
CA ASP A 35 -16.74 -8.11 9.55
C ASP A 35 -16.45 -6.61 9.63
N LEU A 36 -15.94 -6.01 8.54
CA LEU A 36 -15.71 -4.58 8.44
C LEU A 36 -17.05 -3.83 8.50
N GLN A 37 -18.02 -4.23 7.69
CA GLN A 37 -19.36 -3.67 7.69
C GLN A 37 -19.98 -3.70 9.10
N ALA A 38 -19.96 -4.86 9.75
CA ALA A 38 -20.47 -5.04 11.10
C ALA A 38 -19.72 -4.21 12.16
N ARG A 39 -18.41 -3.97 11.96
CA ARG A 39 -17.60 -3.10 12.84
C ARG A 39 -17.95 -1.63 12.68
N LEU A 40 -18.04 -1.15 11.44
CA LEU A 40 -18.41 0.24 11.16
C LEU A 40 -19.84 0.57 11.65
N GLU A 41 -20.79 -0.37 11.53
CA GLU A 41 -22.16 -0.19 11.99
C GLU A 41 -22.31 -0.21 13.53
N ARG A 42 -21.31 -0.74 14.25
CA ARG A 42 -21.28 -0.70 15.73
C ARG A 42 -20.64 0.57 16.29
N LEU A 43 -20.12 1.43 15.44
CA LEU A 43 -19.56 2.70 15.91
C LEU A 43 -20.67 3.57 16.52
N PRO A 44 -20.38 4.29 17.64
CA PRO A 44 -21.32 5.27 18.19
C PRO A 44 -21.71 6.30 17.10
N ALA A 45 -22.95 6.79 17.16
CA ALA A 45 -23.44 7.76 16.18
C ALA A 45 -22.58 9.03 16.08
N ASN A 46 -21.98 9.45 17.19
CA ASN A 46 -21.05 10.58 17.26
C ASN A 46 -19.62 10.25 16.75
N HIS A 47 -19.33 9.01 16.40
CA HIS A 47 -18.03 8.67 15.81
C HIS A 47 -17.96 9.21 14.37
N PRO A 48 -16.85 9.87 13.95
CA PRO A 48 -16.73 10.45 12.61
C PRO A 48 -17.05 9.47 11.47
N SER A 49 -16.60 8.23 11.62
CA SER A 49 -16.80 7.15 10.65
C SER A 49 -18.11 6.37 10.81
N SER A 50 -19.02 6.78 11.71
CA SER A 50 -20.33 6.14 11.81
C SER A 50 -21.15 6.40 10.55
N PRO A 51 -21.83 5.39 9.99
CA PRO A 51 -22.72 5.59 8.85
C PRO A 51 -24.01 6.33 9.20
N PHE A 52 -24.21 6.61 10.50
CA PHE A 52 -25.40 7.25 11.01
C PHE A 52 -25.04 8.61 11.63
N ARG A 53 -25.99 9.54 11.60
CA ARG A 53 -25.96 10.79 12.36
C ARG A 53 -26.45 10.55 13.78
N ASP A 54 -26.30 11.56 14.66
CA ASP A 54 -26.75 11.50 16.03
C ASP A 54 -28.29 11.31 16.15
N ASP A 55 -29.04 11.70 15.12
CA ASP A 55 -30.52 11.51 15.04
C ASP A 55 -30.90 10.12 14.50
N GLY A 56 -29.95 9.23 14.27
CA GLY A 56 -30.15 7.88 13.73
C GLY A 56 -30.40 7.82 12.22
N THR A 57 -30.38 8.96 11.52
CA THR A 57 -30.48 8.96 10.05
C THR A 57 -29.17 8.57 9.41
N ARG A 58 -29.22 7.93 8.23
CA ARG A 58 -28.02 7.59 7.47
C ARG A 58 -27.43 8.85 6.83
N LYS A 59 -26.11 8.98 6.90
CA LYS A 59 -25.40 10.07 6.23
C LYS A 59 -25.65 10.04 4.72
N PRO A 60 -25.71 11.19 4.04
CA PRO A 60 -25.83 11.25 2.59
C PRO A 60 -24.59 10.62 1.92
N PRO A 61 -24.70 10.19 0.67
CA PRO A 61 -23.53 9.77 -0.10
C PRO A 61 -22.52 10.94 -0.20
N PRO A 62 -21.24 10.62 -0.43
CA PRO A 62 -20.22 11.64 -0.67
C PRO A 62 -20.62 12.58 -1.81
N PRO A 63 -20.14 13.84 -1.81
CA PRO A 63 -20.41 14.78 -2.89
C PRO A 63 -19.94 14.21 -4.23
N ASP A 64 -20.64 14.55 -5.29
CA ASP A 64 -20.21 14.23 -6.64
C ASP A 64 -19.01 15.10 -7.02
N LEU A 65 -17.86 14.45 -7.17
CA LEU A 65 -16.61 15.09 -7.59
C LEU A 65 -16.31 14.89 -9.09
N SER A 66 -17.31 14.47 -9.89
CA SER A 66 -17.17 14.20 -11.32
C SER A 66 -16.66 15.40 -12.12
N ASP A 67 -16.98 16.63 -11.66
CA ASP A 67 -16.52 17.87 -12.29
C ASP A 67 -14.99 18.08 -12.22
N TYR A 68 -14.29 17.29 -11.40
CA TYR A 68 -12.85 17.43 -11.19
C TYR A 68 -12.01 16.54 -12.10
N GLU A 69 -12.61 15.82 -13.07
CA GLU A 69 -11.87 14.88 -13.93
C GLU A 69 -10.82 14.06 -13.15
N LEU A 70 -11.29 13.33 -12.14
CA LEU A 70 -10.41 12.51 -11.28
C LEU A 70 -9.93 11.22 -11.97
N SER A 71 -10.24 11.05 -13.27
CA SER A 71 -9.72 9.95 -14.07
C SER A 71 -8.20 9.98 -14.07
N LEU A 72 -7.60 8.81 -13.88
CA LEU A 72 -6.17 8.64 -14.05
C LEU A 72 -5.88 8.78 -15.56
N PRO A 73 -4.93 9.62 -15.99
CA PRO A 73 -4.28 9.39 -17.28
C PRO A 73 -3.68 7.98 -17.26
N ASP A 74 -3.41 7.42 -18.41
CA ASP A 74 -2.73 6.12 -18.53
C ASP A 74 -1.66 6.05 -17.46
N ASP A 75 -1.68 4.98 -16.65
CA ASP A 75 -0.93 4.86 -15.39
C ASP A 75 0.50 5.40 -15.59
N PRO A 76 0.89 6.49 -14.92
CA PRO A 76 2.23 7.01 -15.05
C PRO A 76 3.31 6.06 -14.50
N ASP A 77 2.91 5.02 -13.74
CA ASP A 77 3.75 3.91 -13.34
C ASP A 77 3.63 2.70 -14.33
N SER A 78 2.78 2.81 -15.38
CA SER A 78 2.66 1.77 -16.41
C SER A 78 3.92 1.70 -17.29
N PRO A 79 4.38 0.51 -17.63
CA PRO A 79 5.51 0.33 -18.57
C PRO A 79 5.17 0.66 -20.03
N THR A 80 3.94 1.05 -20.33
CA THR A 80 3.47 1.37 -21.69
C THR A 80 3.78 2.82 -22.09
N ASP A 81 5.02 3.28 -21.90
CA ASP A 81 5.52 4.41 -22.66
C ASP A 81 5.88 3.89 -24.07
N PRO A 82 5.11 4.22 -25.11
CA PRO A 82 5.32 3.68 -26.45
C PRO A 82 6.66 4.12 -27.09
N ASP A 83 7.35 5.07 -26.48
CA ASP A 83 8.65 5.59 -26.95
C ASP A 83 9.85 4.94 -26.24
N LEU A 84 9.66 3.96 -25.33
CA LEU A 84 10.79 3.25 -24.74
C LEU A 84 11.45 2.35 -25.81
N SER A 85 12.73 2.61 -26.08
CA SER A 85 13.55 1.71 -26.90
C SER A 85 13.60 0.31 -26.27
N ALA A 86 13.85 -0.72 -27.04
CA ALA A 86 13.99 -2.09 -26.54
C ALA A 86 15.06 -2.21 -25.40
N ALA A 87 16.00 -1.27 -25.33
CA ALA A 87 17.02 -1.18 -24.27
C ALA A 87 16.44 -0.65 -22.94
N ASP A 88 15.27 0.01 -22.98
CA ASP A 88 14.62 0.59 -21.80
C ASP A 88 13.53 -0.31 -21.19
N GLN A 89 13.33 -1.51 -21.76
CA GLN A 89 12.38 -2.49 -21.23
C GLN A 89 13.02 -3.33 -20.13
N ALA A 90 12.24 -3.66 -19.11
CA ALA A 90 12.65 -4.59 -18.08
C ALA A 90 12.88 -5.99 -18.68
N ARG A 91 13.93 -6.69 -18.23
CA ARG A 91 14.32 -7.99 -18.76
C ARG A 91 14.62 -8.97 -17.64
N THR A 92 13.93 -10.11 -17.66
CA THR A 92 14.35 -11.29 -16.90
C THR A 92 15.29 -12.13 -17.77
N ASN A 93 16.50 -12.38 -17.26
CA ASN A 93 17.52 -13.15 -17.96
C ASN A 93 17.26 -14.67 -17.85
N PRO A 94 17.90 -15.51 -18.70
CA PRO A 94 17.72 -16.97 -18.65
C PRO A 94 18.13 -17.62 -17.33
N ASP A 95 19.00 -16.99 -16.54
CA ASP A 95 19.41 -17.44 -15.20
C ASP A 95 18.42 -17.01 -14.09
N GLY A 96 17.38 -16.22 -14.43
CA GLY A 96 16.40 -15.69 -13.48
C GLY A 96 16.76 -14.34 -12.89
N SER A 97 17.94 -13.78 -13.18
CA SER A 97 18.28 -12.41 -12.80
C SER A 97 17.42 -11.40 -13.57
N TRP A 98 17.31 -10.17 -13.04
CA TRP A 98 16.49 -9.12 -13.63
C TRP A 98 17.27 -7.82 -13.77
N ASP A 99 17.10 -7.15 -14.93
CA ASP A 99 17.74 -5.88 -15.25
C ASP A 99 16.72 -4.86 -15.78
N TRP A 100 16.81 -3.61 -15.31
CA TRP A 100 16.07 -2.48 -15.84
C TRP A 100 16.67 -1.13 -15.41
N LYS A 101 16.84 -0.21 -16.36
CA LYS A 101 17.27 1.18 -16.09
C LYS A 101 18.56 1.28 -15.24
N GLY A 102 19.47 0.34 -15.40
CA GLY A 102 20.70 0.27 -14.62
C GLY A 102 20.55 -0.43 -13.26
N TYR A 103 19.36 -0.82 -12.86
CA TYR A 103 19.12 -1.68 -11.71
C TYR A 103 19.33 -3.15 -12.06
N HIS A 104 19.85 -3.92 -11.10
CA HIS A 104 20.05 -5.34 -11.22
C HIS A 104 19.57 -6.07 -9.97
N LEU A 105 18.92 -7.22 -10.15
CA LEU A 105 18.61 -8.18 -9.09
C LEU A 105 19.20 -9.55 -9.45
N THR A 106 19.81 -10.21 -8.46
CA THR A 106 20.22 -11.63 -8.63
C THR A 106 19.00 -12.53 -8.83
N PRO A 107 19.16 -13.78 -9.30
CA PRO A 107 18.04 -14.72 -9.43
C PRO A 107 17.24 -14.88 -8.12
N GLU A 108 17.92 -14.98 -6.99
CA GLU A 108 17.30 -15.13 -5.68
C GLU A 108 16.53 -13.87 -5.28
N GLN A 109 17.09 -12.68 -5.52
CA GLN A 109 16.44 -11.40 -5.23
C GLN A 109 15.24 -11.17 -6.15
N SER A 110 15.35 -11.51 -7.43
CA SER A 110 14.26 -11.43 -8.40
C SER A 110 13.09 -12.34 -7.97
N LEU A 111 13.38 -13.59 -7.61
CA LEU A 111 12.37 -14.52 -7.09
C LEU A 111 11.72 -14.03 -5.79
N MET A 112 12.50 -13.45 -4.89
CA MET A 112 12.00 -12.85 -3.64
C MET A 112 11.01 -11.70 -3.93
N ALA A 113 11.33 -10.86 -4.91
CA ALA A 113 10.44 -9.78 -5.35
C ALA A 113 9.14 -10.32 -5.95
N ASP A 114 9.21 -11.34 -6.80
CA ASP A 114 8.04 -11.98 -7.42
C ASP A 114 7.12 -12.60 -6.34
N GLN A 115 7.68 -13.27 -5.35
CA GLN A 115 6.93 -13.84 -4.24
C GLN A 115 6.26 -12.76 -3.37
N ALA A 116 6.96 -11.65 -3.10
CA ALA A 116 6.39 -10.55 -2.35
C ALA A 116 5.28 -9.83 -3.13
N HIS A 117 5.46 -9.64 -4.43
CA HIS A 117 4.43 -9.08 -5.31
C HIS A 117 3.20 -9.98 -5.38
N ALA A 118 3.37 -11.30 -5.48
CA ALA A 118 2.26 -12.26 -5.45
C ALA A 118 1.46 -12.18 -4.13
N LYS A 119 2.11 -11.93 -2.99
CA LYS A 119 1.41 -11.66 -1.72
C LYS A 119 0.60 -10.36 -1.76
N CYS A 120 1.11 -9.34 -2.44
CA CYS A 120 0.34 -8.11 -2.63
C CYS A 120 -0.92 -8.36 -3.47
N LEU A 121 -0.84 -9.15 -4.54
CA LEU A 121 -1.99 -9.54 -5.36
C LEU A 121 -3.05 -10.31 -4.55
N ASP A 122 -2.62 -11.29 -3.73
CA ASP A 122 -3.53 -12.03 -2.85
C ASP A 122 -4.20 -11.12 -1.82
N ALA A 123 -3.45 -10.21 -1.19
CA ALA A 123 -3.96 -9.28 -0.20
C ALA A 123 -4.92 -8.25 -0.80
N GLU A 124 -4.68 -7.81 -2.02
CA GLU A 124 -5.50 -6.84 -2.75
C GLU A 124 -6.90 -7.40 -3.05
N GLY A 125 -7.01 -8.69 -3.32
CA GLY A 125 -8.27 -9.41 -3.36
C GLY A 125 -8.79 -9.78 -4.75
N ARG A 126 -7.97 -9.69 -5.80
CA ARG A 126 -8.29 -10.24 -7.13
C ARG A 126 -8.19 -11.76 -7.14
N ASP A 127 -9.09 -12.39 -7.86
CA ASP A 127 -8.95 -13.79 -8.21
C ASP A 127 -8.00 -13.99 -9.42
N VAL A 128 -7.80 -15.23 -9.79
CA VAL A 128 -6.93 -15.61 -10.94
C VAL A 128 -7.39 -15.04 -12.29
N ASN A 129 -8.62 -14.56 -12.39
CA ASN A 129 -9.20 -13.95 -13.59
C ASN A 129 -9.21 -12.41 -13.49
N GLY A 130 -8.66 -11.85 -12.43
CA GLY A 130 -8.64 -10.41 -12.19
C GLY A 130 -9.95 -9.83 -11.64
N ALA A 131 -10.92 -10.67 -11.29
CA ALA A 131 -12.18 -10.24 -10.71
C ALA A 131 -12.06 -10.08 -9.19
N TYR A 132 -12.80 -9.09 -8.64
CA TYR A 132 -12.86 -8.89 -7.20
C TYR A 132 -13.99 -9.69 -6.58
N GLY A 133 -13.65 -10.40 -5.50
CA GLY A 133 -14.62 -10.99 -4.61
C GLY A 133 -15.08 -10.00 -3.52
N SER A 134 -15.63 -10.55 -2.45
CA SER A 134 -15.99 -9.79 -1.25
C SER A 134 -14.83 -9.64 -0.24
N ARG A 135 -13.64 -10.12 -0.57
CA ARG A 135 -12.48 -10.16 0.33
C ARG A 135 -11.30 -9.40 -0.27
N GLY A 136 -10.44 -8.89 0.60
CA GLY A 136 -9.21 -8.20 0.23
C GLY A 136 -9.27 -6.70 0.50
N LEU A 137 -8.14 -6.04 0.26
CA LEU A 137 -7.96 -4.63 0.57
C LEU A 137 -8.80 -3.72 -0.34
N THR A 138 -8.90 -4.01 -1.64
CA THR A 138 -9.70 -3.17 -2.55
C THR A 138 -11.18 -3.17 -2.19
N PRO A 139 -11.86 -4.31 -1.98
CA PRO A 139 -13.24 -4.31 -1.46
C PRO A 139 -13.37 -3.60 -0.12
N ALA A 140 -12.40 -3.76 0.79
CA ALA A 140 -12.43 -3.08 2.09
C ALA A 140 -12.31 -1.55 1.93
N MET A 141 -11.42 -1.04 1.08
CA MET A 141 -11.29 0.40 0.82
C MET A 141 -12.55 0.98 0.18
N ARG A 142 -13.22 0.24 -0.72
CA ARG A 142 -14.52 0.64 -1.27
C ARG A 142 -15.62 0.72 -0.19
N GLN A 143 -15.62 -0.19 0.77
CA GLN A 143 -16.57 -0.13 1.88
C GLN A 143 -16.26 1.04 2.82
N ILE A 144 -14.99 1.35 3.06
CA ILE A 144 -14.56 2.54 3.81
C ILE A 144 -15.03 3.79 3.08
N GLU A 145 -14.73 3.93 1.79
CA GLU A 145 -15.20 5.05 0.96
C GLU A 145 -16.71 5.29 1.09
N ALA A 146 -17.51 4.22 0.98
CA ALA A 146 -18.96 4.30 1.06
C ALA A 146 -19.50 4.78 2.43
N LYS A 147 -18.64 4.85 3.45
CA LYS A 147 -19.01 5.29 4.82
C LYS A 147 -18.53 6.70 5.14
N LEU A 148 -17.58 7.21 4.36
CA LEU A 148 -17.01 8.53 4.58
C LEU A 148 -17.86 9.60 3.90
N GLU A 149 -18.06 10.72 4.61
CA GLU A 149 -18.57 11.95 4.00
C GLU A 149 -17.38 12.67 3.31
N HIS A 150 -17.60 13.34 2.21
CA HIS A 150 -16.62 14.23 1.58
C HIS A 150 -15.34 13.56 1.03
N SER A 151 -15.30 12.24 0.85
CA SER A 151 -14.17 11.57 0.26
C SER A 151 -14.54 10.69 -0.91
N ARG A 152 -13.58 10.46 -1.79
CA ARG A 152 -13.70 9.52 -2.89
C ARG A 152 -12.36 8.87 -3.21
N LEU A 153 -12.39 7.56 -3.46
CA LEU A 153 -11.29 6.89 -4.11
C LEU A 153 -11.17 7.40 -5.56
N VAL A 154 -9.94 7.55 -6.01
CA VAL A 154 -9.67 7.88 -7.41
C VAL A 154 -10.32 6.84 -8.32
N GLU A 155 -10.91 7.31 -9.43
CA GLU A 155 -11.51 6.43 -10.44
C GLU A 155 -10.53 5.36 -10.91
N HIS A 156 -11.06 4.21 -11.26
CA HIS A 156 -10.25 3.06 -11.69
C HIS A 156 -9.14 2.64 -10.70
N THR A 157 -9.30 2.97 -9.41
CA THR A 157 -8.39 2.53 -8.34
C THR A 157 -8.00 1.06 -8.48
N GLU A 158 -8.93 0.22 -8.92
CA GLU A 158 -8.73 -1.21 -9.11
C GLU A 158 -7.61 -1.54 -10.11
N LYS A 159 -7.42 -0.71 -11.13
CA LYS A 159 -6.37 -0.93 -12.14
C LYS A 159 -4.98 -0.60 -11.60
N PHE A 160 -4.91 0.30 -10.62
CA PHE A 160 -3.66 0.93 -10.17
C PHE A 160 -3.35 0.65 -8.69
N ALA A 161 -4.19 -0.16 -8.03
CA ALA A 161 -3.97 -0.52 -6.62
C ALA A 161 -2.68 -1.32 -6.42
N ILE A 162 -2.32 -2.15 -7.40
CA ILE A 162 -1.10 -2.96 -7.37
C ILE A 162 -0.02 -2.30 -8.23
N LYS A 163 1.16 -2.15 -7.66
CA LYS A 163 2.35 -1.72 -8.39
C LYS A 163 2.70 -2.78 -9.46
N ASP A 164 3.04 -2.31 -10.65
CA ASP A 164 3.56 -3.18 -11.71
C ASP A 164 4.73 -4.05 -11.22
N PRO A 165 4.85 -5.33 -11.66
CA PRO A 165 5.90 -6.24 -11.18
C PRO A 165 7.31 -5.72 -11.39
N ASP A 166 7.60 -5.12 -12.55
CA ASP A 166 8.94 -4.59 -12.83
C ASP A 166 9.23 -3.32 -12.01
N ARG A 167 8.23 -2.48 -11.78
CA ARG A 167 8.33 -1.34 -10.86
C ARG A 167 8.50 -1.79 -9.41
N PHE A 168 7.93 -2.93 -9.03
CA PHE A 168 8.15 -3.52 -7.71
C PHE A 168 9.61 -3.99 -7.56
N LYS A 169 10.16 -4.66 -8.59
CA LYS A 169 11.56 -5.07 -8.67
C LYS A 169 12.52 -3.86 -8.67
N GLU A 170 12.21 -2.80 -9.43
CA GLU A 170 12.96 -1.55 -9.41
C GLU A 170 13.03 -0.96 -7.99
N LYS A 171 11.90 -0.89 -7.29
CA LYS A 171 11.83 -0.40 -5.91
C LYS A 171 12.69 -1.24 -4.98
N PHE A 172 12.66 -2.55 -5.13
CA PHE A 172 13.47 -3.46 -4.32
C PHE A 172 14.97 -3.29 -4.60
N ALA A 173 15.37 -3.27 -5.87
CA ALA A 173 16.76 -3.02 -6.27
C ALA A 173 17.28 -1.70 -5.72
N LYS A 174 16.46 -0.64 -5.79
CA LYS A 174 16.78 0.65 -5.19
C LYS A 174 16.99 0.56 -3.68
N LEU A 175 16.13 -0.14 -2.95
CA LEU A 175 16.29 -0.32 -1.50
C LEU A 175 17.60 -1.04 -1.15
N ILE A 176 18.02 -2.03 -1.94
CA ILE A 176 19.30 -2.73 -1.75
C ILE A 176 20.47 -1.77 -1.96
N ILE A 177 20.42 -0.93 -2.99
CA ILE A 177 21.47 0.07 -3.28
C ILE A 177 21.52 1.14 -2.18
N ASP A 178 20.37 1.65 -1.75
CA ASP A 178 20.28 2.72 -0.75
C ASP A 178 20.69 2.23 0.67
N ARG A 179 20.72 0.91 0.89
CA ARG A 179 21.00 0.28 2.20
C ARG A 179 22.01 -0.87 2.07
N PRO A 180 23.25 -0.55 1.68
CA PRO A 180 24.28 -1.57 1.49
C PRO A 180 24.58 -2.28 2.82
N GLY A 181 24.57 -3.62 2.78
CA GLY A 181 24.84 -4.46 3.95
C GLY A 181 23.61 -4.84 4.79
N GLU A 182 22.42 -4.27 4.54
CA GLU A 182 21.19 -4.82 5.10
C GLU A 182 20.76 -6.08 4.34
N ASP A 183 20.19 -7.05 5.07
CA ASP A 183 19.71 -8.29 4.50
C ASP A 183 18.53 -8.02 3.52
N PRO A 184 18.63 -8.42 2.24
CA PRO A 184 17.55 -8.25 1.27
C PRO A 184 16.22 -8.87 1.72
N SER A 185 16.26 -9.97 2.47
CA SER A 185 15.05 -10.61 3.02
C SER A 185 14.29 -9.71 4.01
N LYS A 186 14.98 -8.78 4.66
CA LYS A 186 14.36 -7.76 5.54
C LYS A 186 13.92 -6.53 4.75
N LEU A 187 14.71 -6.14 3.74
CA LEU A 187 14.41 -4.97 2.93
C LEU A 187 13.12 -5.13 2.12
N ILE A 188 12.86 -6.33 1.59
CA ILE A 188 11.64 -6.60 0.80
C ILE A 188 10.35 -6.29 1.60
N HIS A 189 10.36 -6.53 2.91
CA HIS A 189 9.21 -6.24 3.78
C HIS A 189 9.03 -4.75 4.11
N ARG A 190 9.95 -3.88 3.68
CA ARG A 190 9.83 -2.43 3.82
C ARG A 190 9.17 -1.76 2.61
N ILE A 191 8.86 -2.52 1.56
CA ILE A 191 8.07 -2.00 0.44
C ILE A 191 6.64 -1.79 0.92
N ASN A 192 6.27 -0.53 1.08
CA ASN A 192 4.98 -0.11 1.63
C ASN A 192 3.99 0.34 0.56
N ASP A 193 4.43 0.50 -0.69
CA ASP A 193 3.67 0.99 -1.82
C ASP A 193 3.47 -0.07 -2.92
N GLY A 194 3.63 -1.35 -2.57
CA GLY A 194 3.26 -2.48 -3.42
C GLY A 194 1.75 -2.55 -3.66
N ILE A 195 0.97 -2.10 -2.68
CA ILE A 195 -0.47 -1.83 -2.77
C ILE A 195 -0.69 -0.38 -2.38
N ARG A 196 -1.47 0.36 -3.17
CA ARG A 196 -1.68 1.79 -2.95
C ARG A 196 -3.11 2.20 -3.30
N TYR A 197 -3.70 3.00 -2.42
CA TYR A 197 -5.01 3.64 -2.63
C TYR A 197 -4.86 5.15 -2.53
N THR A 198 -5.66 5.88 -3.30
CA THR A 198 -5.67 7.34 -3.25
C THR A 198 -7.08 7.83 -2.97
N PHE A 199 -7.24 8.60 -1.89
CA PHE A 199 -8.47 9.28 -1.54
C PHE A 199 -8.37 10.77 -1.85
N ILE A 200 -9.45 11.33 -2.37
CA ILE A 200 -9.58 12.75 -2.66
C ILE A 200 -10.59 13.36 -1.70
N TYR A 201 -10.24 14.50 -1.12
CA TYR A 201 -11.11 15.32 -0.28
C TYR A 201 -11.13 16.75 -0.79
N ASP A 202 -12.27 17.43 -0.69
CA ASP A 202 -12.35 18.86 -0.92
C ASP A 202 -11.41 19.63 0.01
N ASP A 203 -10.84 20.73 -0.45
CA ASP A 203 -9.86 21.52 0.30
C ASP A 203 -10.37 21.90 1.69
N ALA A 204 -11.64 22.34 1.80
CA ALA A 204 -12.26 22.74 3.07
C ALA A 204 -12.47 21.59 4.07
N LYS A 205 -12.46 20.34 3.62
CA LYS A 205 -12.68 19.13 4.43
C LYS A 205 -11.44 18.25 4.54
N TYR A 206 -10.35 18.65 3.90
CA TYR A 206 -9.16 17.84 3.77
C TYR A 206 -8.58 17.42 5.14
N SER A 207 -8.32 18.39 6.01
CA SER A 207 -7.62 18.14 7.28
C SER A 207 -8.45 17.25 8.22
N SER A 208 -9.74 17.53 8.39
CA SER A 208 -10.65 16.68 9.16
C SER A 208 -10.85 15.33 8.51
N GLY A 209 -10.93 15.28 7.18
CA GLY A 209 -11.09 14.05 6.40
C GLY A 209 -9.90 13.11 6.50
N VAL A 210 -8.68 13.61 6.54
CA VAL A 210 -7.47 12.79 6.79
C VAL A 210 -7.57 12.06 8.12
N MET A 211 -8.05 12.74 9.16
CA MET A 211 -8.20 12.13 10.48
C MET A 211 -9.34 11.13 10.51
N GLU A 212 -10.51 11.48 9.96
CA GLU A 212 -11.65 10.59 9.82
C GLU A 212 -11.30 9.30 9.07
N LEU A 213 -10.62 9.41 7.92
CA LEU A 213 -10.17 8.25 7.15
C LEU A 213 -9.20 7.38 7.97
N SER A 214 -8.26 8.01 8.67
CA SER A 214 -7.30 7.28 9.50
C SER A 214 -7.99 6.49 10.63
N GLU A 215 -8.97 7.10 11.31
CA GLU A 215 -9.76 6.45 12.34
C GLU A 215 -10.60 5.30 11.75
N THR A 216 -11.19 5.50 10.57
CA THR A 216 -12.00 4.49 9.90
C THR A 216 -11.17 3.28 9.48
N ILE A 217 -9.99 3.50 8.90
CA ILE A 217 -9.07 2.41 8.54
C ILE A 217 -8.61 1.67 9.81
N GLY A 218 -8.27 2.37 10.87
CA GLY A 218 -7.90 1.78 12.16
C GLY A 218 -9.06 0.97 12.78
N ALA A 219 -10.28 1.49 12.76
CA ALA A 219 -11.48 0.80 13.23
C ALA A 219 -11.78 -0.47 12.42
N ALA A 220 -11.41 -0.49 11.13
CA ALA A 220 -11.49 -1.67 10.28
C ALA A 220 -10.48 -2.77 10.65
N GLY A 221 -9.50 -2.48 11.51
CA GLY A 221 -8.52 -3.44 12.03
C GLY A 221 -7.17 -3.39 11.36
N TYR A 222 -6.93 -2.39 10.56
CA TYR A 222 -5.61 -2.12 10.01
C TYR A 222 -4.78 -1.29 10.98
N GLU A 223 -3.47 -1.52 11.01
CA GLU A 223 -2.56 -0.83 11.92
C GLU A 223 -1.78 0.25 11.19
N LEU A 224 -1.82 1.48 11.72
CA LEU A 224 -1.03 2.60 11.20
C LEU A 224 0.45 2.44 11.58
N TYR A 225 1.33 2.42 10.59
CA TYR A 225 2.78 2.37 10.76
C TYR A 225 3.44 3.74 10.59
N GLU A 226 2.99 4.50 9.60
CA GLU A 226 3.51 5.84 9.34
C GLU A 226 2.42 6.72 8.74
N ARG A 227 2.40 7.98 9.11
CA ARG A 227 1.68 9.04 8.41
C ARG A 227 2.62 10.22 8.22
N ARG A 228 2.82 10.63 6.98
CA ARG A 228 3.66 11.77 6.61
C ARG A 228 2.78 12.87 6.05
N ASN A 229 2.76 14.00 6.73
CA ASN A 229 2.13 15.22 6.24
C ASN A 229 3.16 16.06 5.49
N SER A 230 3.15 15.99 4.16
CA SER A 230 4.10 16.73 3.31
C SER A 230 3.69 18.17 3.05
N TRP A 231 2.51 18.60 3.47
CA TRP A 231 2.09 20.00 3.37
C TRP A 231 2.88 20.94 4.26
N VAL A 232 3.30 20.44 5.42
CA VAL A 232 4.05 21.22 6.43
C VAL A 232 5.55 20.99 6.39
N ASP A 233 6.03 20.09 5.56
CA ASP A 233 7.46 19.81 5.37
C ASP A 233 8.02 20.64 4.21
N SER A 234 8.60 21.79 4.51
CA SER A 234 9.19 22.71 3.53
C SER A 234 10.33 22.10 2.69
N THR A 235 10.88 20.94 3.11
CA THR A 235 11.90 20.21 2.33
C THR A 235 11.31 19.39 1.21
N LYS A 236 9.99 19.16 1.22
CA LYS A 236 9.28 18.38 0.20
C LYS A 236 8.67 19.27 -0.86
N ILE A 237 8.74 18.80 -2.11
CA ILE A 237 8.04 19.42 -3.24
C ILE A 237 6.59 18.91 -3.28
N TYR A 238 6.42 17.62 -3.06
CA TYR A 238 5.13 16.94 -3.06
C TYR A 238 4.23 17.46 -1.93
N GLN A 239 2.95 17.68 -2.24
CA GLN A 239 1.92 18.12 -1.31
C GLN A 239 0.80 17.08 -1.24
N GLY A 240 0.66 16.49 -0.08
CA GLY A 240 -0.30 15.45 0.23
C GLY A 240 0.00 14.81 1.59
N VAL A 241 -0.87 13.94 2.03
CA VAL A 241 -0.63 13.08 3.18
C VAL A 241 -0.51 11.64 2.70
N ASN A 242 0.61 10.98 3.04
CA ASN A 242 0.81 9.57 2.78
C ASN A 242 0.83 8.81 4.09
N SER A 243 0.09 7.72 4.16
CA SER A 243 0.09 6.84 5.31
C SER A 243 0.37 5.39 4.92
N THR A 244 1.17 4.71 5.73
CA THR A 244 1.49 3.30 5.58
C THR A 244 0.72 2.52 6.62
N TRP A 245 0.02 1.49 6.18
CA TRP A 245 -0.82 0.64 6.99
C TRP A 245 -0.39 -0.81 6.87
N ARG A 246 -0.68 -1.61 7.88
CA ARG A 246 -0.45 -3.05 7.87
C ARG A 246 -1.78 -3.80 7.93
N ASP A 247 -1.93 -4.74 7.02
CA ASP A 247 -2.93 -5.80 7.10
C ASP A 247 -2.38 -6.96 7.93
N HIS A 248 -2.93 -7.17 9.12
CA HIS A 248 -2.51 -8.27 9.99
C HIS A 248 -2.87 -9.65 9.45
N GLY A 249 -3.88 -9.74 8.57
CA GLY A 249 -4.29 -11.01 7.98
C GLY A 249 -3.27 -11.58 6.99
N ASN A 250 -2.61 -10.72 6.23
CA ASN A 250 -1.63 -11.09 5.20
C ASN A 250 -0.20 -10.64 5.55
N TYR A 251 -0.03 -9.85 6.61
CA TYR A 251 1.24 -9.22 6.98
C TYR A 251 1.81 -8.34 5.85
N VAL A 252 0.94 -7.78 5.01
CA VAL A 252 1.32 -6.91 3.89
C VAL A 252 1.16 -5.46 4.32
N LEU A 253 2.10 -4.63 3.88
CA LEU A 253 1.99 -3.19 3.99
C LEU A 253 1.26 -2.62 2.77
N PHE A 254 0.45 -1.59 3.00
CA PHE A 254 -0.18 -0.84 1.92
C PHE A 254 -0.13 0.65 2.21
N GLU A 255 -0.05 1.44 1.16
CA GLU A 255 -0.03 2.90 1.23
C GLU A 255 -1.43 3.45 0.98
N VAL A 256 -1.80 4.47 1.75
CA VAL A 256 -2.96 5.31 1.46
C VAL A 256 -2.46 6.74 1.28
N GLN A 257 -2.70 7.29 0.10
CA GLN A 257 -2.40 8.67 -0.25
C GLN A 257 -3.68 9.49 -0.17
N ILE A 258 -3.58 10.70 0.36
CA ILE A 258 -4.71 11.59 0.55
C ILE A 258 -4.36 12.92 -0.10
N HIS A 259 -5.21 13.35 -1.02
CA HIS A 259 -5.02 14.53 -1.84
C HIS A 259 -6.26 15.44 -1.83
N THR A 260 -6.05 16.71 -2.14
CA THR A 260 -7.12 17.55 -2.70
C THR A 260 -7.20 17.33 -4.21
N PRO A 261 -8.28 17.73 -4.91
CA PRO A 261 -8.35 17.64 -6.36
C PRO A 261 -7.17 18.34 -7.06
N THR A 262 -6.77 19.50 -6.54
CA THR A 262 -5.68 20.30 -7.10
C THR A 262 -4.32 19.63 -6.86
N SER A 263 -4.05 19.13 -5.66
CA SER A 263 -2.79 18.42 -5.37
C SER A 263 -2.66 17.10 -6.12
N TRP A 264 -3.78 16.40 -6.33
CA TRP A 264 -3.80 15.19 -7.15
C TRP A 264 -3.43 15.51 -8.60
N ARG A 265 -4.04 16.52 -9.21
CA ARG A 265 -3.70 16.94 -10.57
C ARG A 265 -2.23 17.35 -10.67
N ALA A 266 -1.72 18.13 -9.71
CA ALA A 266 -0.32 18.51 -9.66
C ALA A 266 0.62 17.29 -9.57
N LYS A 267 0.24 16.26 -8.80
CA LYS A 267 0.97 15.00 -8.75
C LYS A 267 1.02 14.31 -10.10
N GLN A 268 -0.11 14.21 -10.80
CA GLN A 268 -0.17 13.61 -12.13
C GLN A 268 0.69 14.36 -13.13
N GLU A 269 0.54 15.70 -13.20
CA GLU A 269 1.32 16.56 -14.10
C GLU A 269 2.83 16.49 -13.82
N SER A 270 3.22 16.40 -12.55
CA SER A 270 4.62 16.36 -12.14
C SER A 270 5.29 15.00 -12.29
N HIS A 271 4.52 13.93 -12.54
CA HIS A 271 5.03 12.54 -12.47
C HIS A 271 6.17 12.29 -13.46
N GLN A 272 6.09 12.75 -14.70
CA GLN A 272 7.16 12.59 -15.69
C GLN A 272 8.50 13.20 -15.20
N TYR A 273 8.45 14.34 -14.54
CA TYR A 273 9.63 14.99 -13.96
C TYR A 273 10.17 14.20 -12.76
N TYR A 274 9.26 13.64 -11.94
CA TYR A 274 9.64 12.79 -10.82
C TYR A 274 10.38 11.54 -11.31
N ALA A 275 9.84 10.82 -12.29
CA ALA A 275 10.44 9.62 -12.85
C ALA A 275 11.83 9.89 -13.44
N LEU A 276 11.95 10.96 -14.23
CA LEU A 276 13.25 11.38 -14.79
C LEU A 276 14.24 11.77 -13.69
N GLY A 277 13.85 12.56 -12.70
CA GLY A 277 14.74 13.01 -11.62
C GLY A 277 15.27 11.88 -10.73
N HIS A 278 14.54 10.76 -10.64
CA HIS A 278 14.89 9.61 -9.79
C HIS A 278 15.58 8.46 -10.57
N SER A 279 15.76 8.60 -11.88
CA SER A 279 16.53 7.61 -12.67
C SER A 279 17.99 7.58 -12.23
N LEU A 280 18.62 6.38 -12.20
CA LEU A 280 20.06 6.23 -11.97
C LEU A 280 20.91 6.89 -13.05
N THR A 281 20.37 6.98 -14.26
CA THR A 281 21.07 7.57 -15.42
C THR A 281 20.98 9.09 -15.49
N SER A 282 20.17 9.73 -14.63
CA SER A 282 19.97 11.18 -14.67
C SER A 282 21.21 11.94 -14.20
N THR A 283 21.58 12.96 -14.96
CA THR A 283 22.65 13.88 -14.59
C THR A 283 22.24 14.80 -13.43
N PRO A 284 23.18 15.40 -12.69
CA PRO A 284 22.85 16.41 -11.68
C PRO A 284 22.03 17.58 -12.22
N GLU A 285 22.31 18.01 -13.47
CA GLU A 285 21.58 19.09 -14.13
C GLU A 285 20.12 18.66 -14.43
N GLN A 286 19.91 17.47 -14.96
CA GLN A 286 18.58 16.92 -15.19
C GLN A 286 17.78 16.85 -13.89
N ARG A 287 18.37 16.35 -12.79
CA ARG A 287 17.73 16.32 -11.48
C ARG A 287 17.35 17.71 -10.97
N ALA A 288 18.24 18.72 -11.15
CA ALA A 288 17.93 20.07 -10.75
C ALA A 288 16.79 20.69 -11.58
N ASN A 289 16.77 20.43 -12.89
CA ASN A 289 15.71 20.91 -13.79
C ASN A 289 14.35 20.26 -13.46
N THR A 290 14.31 18.95 -13.28
CA THR A 290 13.08 18.24 -12.92
C THR A 290 12.54 18.70 -11.57
N ALA A 291 13.40 18.90 -10.57
CA ALA A 291 13.00 19.42 -9.27
C ALA A 291 12.45 20.85 -9.37
N ARG A 292 12.99 21.68 -10.27
CA ARG A 292 12.46 23.03 -10.53
C ARG A 292 11.05 22.98 -11.10
N HIS A 293 10.82 22.17 -12.14
CA HIS A 293 9.48 22.00 -12.75
C HIS A 293 8.46 21.47 -11.75
N GLN A 294 8.83 20.48 -10.95
CA GLN A 294 7.94 19.98 -9.90
C GLN A 294 7.57 21.09 -8.90
N ARG A 295 8.54 21.91 -8.45
CA ARG A 295 8.24 23.05 -7.55
C ARG A 295 7.29 24.06 -8.21
N GLU A 296 7.48 24.36 -9.50
CA GLU A 296 6.61 25.27 -10.23
C GLU A 296 5.17 24.76 -10.29
N ILE A 297 4.98 23.46 -10.55
CA ILE A 297 3.65 22.83 -10.56
C ILE A 297 3.02 22.91 -9.16
N PHE A 298 3.71 22.42 -8.14
CA PHE A 298 3.17 22.36 -6.78
C PHE A 298 3.01 23.75 -6.12
N SER A 299 3.75 24.78 -6.56
CA SER A 299 3.58 26.15 -6.04
C SER A 299 2.19 26.76 -6.33
N LYS A 300 1.46 26.18 -7.27
CA LYS A 300 0.11 26.61 -7.65
C LYS A 300 -1.00 25.91 -6.85
N VAL A 301 -0.63 24.94 -6.03
CA VAL A 301 -1.58 24.14 -5.25
C VAL A 301 -1.95 24.88 -3.96
N PRO A 302 -3.24 25.18 -3.73
CA PRO A 302 -3.68 25.80 -2.48
C PRO A 302 -3.37 24.89 -1.28
N ILE A 303 -2.93 25.49 -0.18
CA ILE A 303 -2.73 24.78 1.09
C ILE A 303 -4.10 24.63 1.76
N PRO A 304 -4.54 23.40 2.08
CA PRO A 304 -5.82 23.20 2.75
C PRO A 304 -5.85 23.86 4.15
N PRO A 305 -7.02 24.38 4.57
CA PRO A 305 -7.15 24.91 5.93
C PRO A 305 -6.80 23.86 7.00
N ASP A 306 -6.19 24.32 8.08
CA ASP A 306 -5.87 23.52 9.27
C ASP A 306 -5.00 22.26 9.01
N VAL A 307 -4.32 22.19 7.86
CA VAL A 307 -3.50 21.03 7.49
C VAL A 307 -2.31 20.83 8.42
N GLU A 308 -1.84 21.88 9.08
CA GLU A 308 -0.82 21.83 10.13
C GLU A 308 -1.27 21.05 11.38
N ASN A 309 -2.58 20.91 11.59
CA ASN A 309 -3.15 20.12 12.67
C ASN A 309 -3.20 18.61 12.36
N VAL A 310 -2.87 18.20 11.14
CA VAL A 310 -2.73 16.78 10.79
C VAL A 310 -1.34 16.31 11.22
N PRO A 311 -1.22 15.54 12.31
CA PRO A 311 0.09 15.17 12.83
C PRO A 311 0.77 14.13 11.94
N SER A 312 2.05 14.30 11.68
CA SER A 312 2.88 13.19 11.23
C SER A 312 3.03 12.17 12.36
N TYR A 313 3.09 10.90 12.00
CA TYR A 313 3.21 9.78 12.94
C TYR A 313 4.19 8.75 12.39
N ARG A 314 4.96 8.14 13.27
CA ARG A 314 5.77 6.96 12.94
C ARG A 314 5.74 6.00 14.12
N LYS A 315 5.41 4.74 13.84
CA LYS A 315 5.42 3.68 14.83
C LYS A 315 6.85 3.46 15.32
N GLU A 316 7.02 3.28 16.63
CA GLU A 316 8.31 2.99 17.22
C GLU A 316 8.88 1.68 16.67
N GLY A 317 10.18 1.68 16.31
CA GLY A 317 10.84 0.51 15.70
C GLY A 317 10.60 0.31 14.21
N TRP A 318 9.85 1.22 13.57
CA TRP A 318 9.61 1.21 12.12
C TRP A 318 10.69 1.94 11.31
#